data_0bbc1d26cdd273d79690960f1050a703
#
_entry.id   0bbc1d26cdd273d79690960f1050a703
#
_cell.length_a   1.000
_cell.length_b   1.000
_cell.length_c   1.000
_cell.angle_alpha   90.00
_cell.angle_beta   90.00
_cell.angle_gamma   90.00
#
_symmetry.space_group_name_H-M   'P 1'
#
loop_
_entity.id
_entity.type
_entity.pdbx_description
1 polymer ?
#
loop_
_entity_poly.entity_id
_entity_poly.type
_entity_poly.pdbx_seq_one_letter_code
_entity_poly.pdbx_strand_id
1 'polypeptide(L)'
;APTVQHGLIIAGVSTFTGSVSIGGTLTYEDVTNIDSVGIVTAREGIFLPDSKELKIGNTAASPDIKIYHDGSDSRIHNLTGNFLIRNEAASGNIFLRTKTSESAIDCIPDGAVKLYWNGNPKLETSTSGVTVTGTVAATAYTGDGSGLSGVSVGITTEALVKTNGQTASLNLAKDDHKVTATGTVTIDVTGGSEADSHTLRIVNS
;
A
#
# COMPACT_ATOMS: atom_id res chain seq x y z
N ALA A 1 -62.69 -10.61 26.38
CA ALA A 1 -61.88 -9.85 25.43
C ALA A 1 -62.47 -10.08 24.03
N PRO A 2 -62.62 -9.04 23.21
CA PRO A 2 -63.08 -9.21 21.85
C PRO A 2 -62.02 -9.95 21.04
N THR A 3 -62.42 -11.02 20.37
CA THR A 3 -61.55 -11.82 19.48
C THR A 3 -61.94 -11.51 18.04
N VAL A 4 -61.07 -10.92 17.27
CA VAL A 4 -61.27 -10.67 15.84
C VAL A 4 -60.68 -11.85 15.06
N GLN A 5 -61.52 -12.71 14.44
CA GLN A 5 -61.10 -13.92 13.73
C GLN A 5 -60.80 -13.68 12.24
N HIS A 6 -61.19 -12.54 11.65
CA HIS A 6 -61.14 -12.31 10.21
C HIS A 6 -60.48 -11.01 9.79
N GLY A 7 -59.68 -10.42 10.64
CA GLY A 7 -58.95 -9.20 10.33
C GLY A 7 -59.64 -7.93 10.89
N LEU A 8 -58.84 -6.95 11.18
CA LEU A 8 -59.29 -5.62 11.65
C LEU A 8 -58.85 -4.59 10.60
N ILE A 9 -59.77 -3.88 10.02
CA ILE A 9 -59.49 -2.76 9.13
C ILE A 9 -59.75 -1.47 9.91
N ILE A 10 -58.72 -0.64 10.04
CA ILE A 10 -58.84 0.67 10.68
C ILE A 10 -58.55 1.73 9.62
N ALA A 11 -59.56 2.51 9.28
CA ALA A 11 -59.39 3.66 8.39
C ALA A 11 -59.03 4.88 9.25
N GLY A 12 -57.74 5.18 9.35
CA GLY A 12 -57.24 6.30 10.13
C GLY A 12 -56.01 5.96 10.99
N VAL A 13 -55.73 6.77 12.01
CA VAL A 13 -54.55 6.59 12.89
C VAL A 13 -54.90 5.61 14.01
N SER A 14 -54.04 4.58 14.20
CA SER A 14 -54.06 3.68 15.34
C SER A 14 -52.89 3.98 16.27
N THR A 15 -53.15 4.21 17.54
CA THR A 15 -52.13 4.39 18.55
C THR A 15 -52.15 3.23 19.53
N PHE A 16 -51.05 2.55 19.70
CA PHE A 16 -50.86 1.52 20.71
C PHE A 16 -50.00 2.09 21.84
N THR A 17 -50.52 2.12 23.07
CA THR A 17 -49.81 2.61 24.26
C THR A 17 -49.00 1.53 24.97
N GLY A 18 -49.06 0.29 24.50
CA GLY A 18 -48.34 -0.88 25.00
C GLY A 18 -47.63 -1.64 23.92
N SER A 19 -47.08 -2.80 24.27
CA SER A 19 -46.38 -3.68 23.31
C SER A 19 -47.35 -4.24 22.25
N VAL A 20 -46.93 -4.24 21.02
CA VAL A 20 -47.59 -4.92 19.90
C VAL A 20 -46.76 -6.15 19.53
N SER A 21 -47.39 -7.34 19.63
CA SER A 21 -46.77 -8.60 19.19
C SER A 21 -47.42 -9.06 17.88
N ILE A 22 -46.62 -9.23 16.86
CA ILE A 22 -47.05 -9.71 15.54
C ILE A 22 -46.47 -11.10 15.32
N GLY A 23 -47.31 -12.14 15.35
CA GLY A 23 -46.91 -13.54 15.22
C GLY A 23 -46.62 -13.96 13.77
N GLY A 24 -46.81 -13.08 12.79
CA GLY A 24 -46.58 -13.32 11.37
C GLY A 24 -45.77 -12.21 10.71
N THR A 25 -45.91 -12.09 9.40
CA THR A 25 -45.26 -11.02 8.65
C THR A 25 -45.98 -9.70 8.82
N LEU A 26 -45.26 -8.65 9.14
CA LEU A 26 -45.76 -7.28 9.08
C LEU A 26 -45.38 -6.71 7.69
N THR A 27 -46.37 -6.46 6.85
CA THR A 27 -46.15 -5.90 5.50
C THR A 27 -46.52 -4.42 5.54
N TYR A 28 -45.60 -3.59 5.10
CA TYR A 28 -45.81 -2.15 4.89
C TYR A 28 -45.75 -1.84 3.40
N GLU A 29 -46.62 -0.97 2.93
CA GLU A 29 -46.47 -0.39 1.58
C GLU A 29 -45.50 0.80 1.59
N ASP A 30 -45.53 1.60 2.66
CA ASP A 30 -44.68 2.75 2.83
C ASP A 30 -44.38 3.02 4.31
N VAL A 31 -43.09 2.98 4.67
CA VAL A 31 -42.61 3.33 6.02
C VAL A 31 -41.63 4.47 5.88
N THR A 32 -42.04 5.65 6.33
CA THR A 32 -41.19 6.84 6.27
C THR A 32 -39.98 6.74 7.22
N ASN A 33 -40.17 6.25 8.44
CA ASN A 33 -39.13 6.11 9.44
C ASN A 33 -39.33 4.85 10.29
N ILE A 34 -38.24 4.16 10.57
CA ILE A 34 -38.14 3.13 11.61
C ILE A 34 -37.16 3.65 12.65
N ASP A 35 -37.67 3.93 13.86
CA ASP A 35 -36.82 4.28 15.00
C ASP A 35 -36.71 3.06 15.93
N SER A 36 -35.50 2.55 16.10
CA SER A 36 -35.19 1.39 16.95
C SER A 36 -34.24 1.82 18.06
N VAL A 37 -34.69 1.71 19.30
CA VAL A 37 -33.85 1.96 20.49
C VAL A 37 -32.89 0.77 20.77
N GLY A 38 -33.11 -0.37 20.13
CA GLY A 38 -32.32 -1.59 20.27
C GLY A 38 -31.64 -2.01 19.00
N ILE A 39 -31.42 -3.32 18.88
CA ILE A 39 -30.78 -3.95 17.74
C ILE A 39 -31.79 -4.19 16.61
N VAL A 40 -31.46 -3.80 15.39
CA VAL A 40 -32.17 -4.22 14.19
C VAL A 40 -31.51 -5.46 13.63
N THR A 41 -32.23 -6.59 13.56
CA THR A 41 -31.74 -7.84 12.95
C THR A 41 -32.39 -8.01 11.59
N ALA A 42 -31.62 -7.84 10.53
CA ALA A 42 -32.02 -8.11 9.16
C ALA A 42 -31.46 -9.49 8.74
N ARG A 43 -32.30 -10.53 8.64
CA ARG A 43 -31.83 -11.92 8.37
C ARG A 43 -31.49 -12.18 6.91
N GLU A 44 -32.19 -11.49 6.00
CA GLU A 44 -32.00 -11.63 4.55
C GLU A 44 -31.12 -10.51 3.95
N GLY A 45 -30.67 -9.54 4.78
CA GLY A 45 -29.83 -8.43 4.35
C GLY A 45 -30.54 -7.08 4.37
N ILE A 46 -29.78 -6.03 4.05
CA ILE A 46 -30.25 -4.66 3.89
C ILE A 46 -29.87 -4.23 2.48
N PHE A 47 -30.86 -3.90 1.65
CA PHE A 47 -30.66 -3.35 0.32
C PHE A 47 -30.77 -1.84 0.35
N LEU A 48 -29.70 -1.17 -0.07
CA LEU A 48 -29.67 0.27 -0.31
C LEU A 48 -29.46 0.50 -1.80
N PRO A 49 -30.39 1.14 -2.50
CA PRO A 49 -30.21 1.51 -3.90
C PRO A 49 -29.02 2.47 -4.08
N ASP A 50 -28.55 2.62 -5.32
CA ASP A 50 -27.51 3.57 -5.68
C ASP A 50 -27.81 4.98 -5.14
N SER A 51 -26.76 5.68 -4.74
CA SER A 51 -26.83 7.01 -4.13
C SER A 51 -27.60 7.09 -2.79
N LYS A 52 -27.93 5.94 -2.18
CA LYS A 52 -28.41 5.86 -0.79
C LYS A 52 -27.25 5.47 0.11
N GLU A 53 -27.18 6.10 1.27
CA GLU A 53 -26.04 6.00 2.20
C GLU A 53 -26.43 5.26 3.48
N LEU A 54 -25.62 4.29 3.90
CA LEU A 54 -25.57 3.90 5.30
C LEU A 54 -24.77 4.98 6.04
N LYS A 55 -25.41 5.66 6.98
CA LYS A 55 -24.81 6.75 7.76
C LYS A 55 -24.59 6.28 9.19
N ILE A 56 -23.39 6.50 9.70
CA ILE A 56 -23.00 6.20 11.08
C ILE A 56 -22.48 7.49 11.70
N GLY A 57 -22.96 7.83 12.89
CA GLY A 57 -22.57 9.05 13.58
C GLY A 57 -23.73 9.61 14.41
N ASN A 58 -23.53 10.78 15.00
CA ASN A 58 -24.48 11.38 15.94
C ASN A 58 -25.76 11.89 15.26
N THR A 59 -25.67 12.34 14.01
CA THR A 59 -26.82 12.84 13.25
C THR A 59 -26.75 12.42 11.79
N ALA A 60 -27.91 12.20 11.17
CA ALA A 60 -27.99 11.89 9.74
C ALA A 60 -27.55 13.05 8.84
N ALA A 61 -27.60 14.30 9.32
CA ALA A 61 -27.17 15.48 8.59
C ALA A 61 -25.62 15.64 8.60
N SER A 62 -24.97 15.16 9.67
CA SER A 62 -23.52 15.21 9.85
C SER A 62 -23.00 13.86 10.34
N PRO A 63 -22.99 12.84 9.50
CA PRO A 63 -22.48 11.52 9.86
C PRO A 63 -20.94 11.52 9.91
N ASP A 64 -20.38 10.60 10.70
CA ASP A 64 -18.94 10.40 10.81
C ASP A 64 -18.41 9.45 9.74
N ILE A 65 -19.21 8.44 9.38
CA ILE A 65 -18.90 7.46 8.31
C ILE A 65 -20.11 7.33 7.38
N LYS A 66 -19.81 7.13 6.08
CA LYS A 66 -20.78 6.77 5.05
C LYS A 66 -20.31 5.55 4.29
N ILE A 67 -21.22 4.62 3.99
CA ILE A 67 -20.98 3.49 3.11
C ILE A 67 -22.06 3.50 2.02
N TYR A 68 -21.69 3.54 0.76
CA TYR A 68 -22.62 3.64 -0.36
C TYR A 68 -22.00 3.25 -1.69
N HIS A 69 -22.85 3.02 -2.69
CA HIS A 69 -22.50 2.95 -4.11
C HIS A 69 -23.13 4.13 -4.83
N ASP A 70 -22.36 4.85 -5.67
CA ASP A 70 -22.85 6.07 -6.33
C ASP A 70 -23.38 5.83 -7.76
N GLY A 71 -23.46 4.56 -8.18
CA GLY A 71 -23.82 4.14 -9.52
C GLY A 71 -22.60 3.78 -10.38
N SER A 72 -21.40 4.10 -9.91
CA SER A 72 -20.13 3.77 -10.54
C SER A 72 -19.15 3.13 -9.58
N ASP A 73 -19.00 3.71 -8.38
CA ASP A 73 -18.02 3.31 -7.38
C ASP A 73 -18.64 2.96 -6.03
N SER A 74 -18.09 1.96 -5.35
CA SER A 74 -18.39 1.65 -3.95
C SER A 74 -17.43 2.41 -3.04
N ARG A 75 -17.98 3.09 -2.02
CA ARG A 75 -17.21 4.00 -1.16
C ARG A 75 -17.44 3.73 0.32
N ILE A 76 -16.36 3.78 1.09
CA ILE A 76 -16.35 3.92 2.52
C ILE A 76 -15.72 5.28 2.82
N HIS A 77 -16.51 6.24 3.31
CA HIS A 77 -16.10 7.62 3.51
C HIS A 77 -16.02 7.91 5.01
N ASN A 78 -14.82 8.06 5.54
CA ASN A 78 -14.59 8.55 6.89
C ASN A 78 -14.51 10.08 6.84
N LEU A 79 -15.37 10.77 7.58
CA LEU A 79 -15.50 12.24 7.55
C LEU A 79 -14.86 12.89 8.77
N THR A 80 -14.66 12.14 9.85
CA THR A 80 -14.08 12.64 11.09
C THR A 80 -13.11 11.64 11.68
N GLY A 81 -12.02 12.12 12.31
CA GLY A 81 -11.05 11.28 12.99
C GLY A 81 -10.26 10.32 12.08
N ASN A 82 -9.66 9.32 12.67
CA ASN A 82 -8.88 8.31 11.95
C ASN A 82 -9.77 7.19 11.42
N PHE A 83 -9.46 6.68 10.23
CA PHE A 83 -10.05 5.46 9.69
C PHE A 83 -9.11 4.28 9.98
N LEU A 84 -9.51 3.39 10.88
CA LEU A 84 -8.72 2.24 11.32
C LEU A 84 -9.30 0.94 10.75
N ILE A 85 -8.50 0.22 9.98
CA ILE A 85 -8.80 -1.15 9.55
C ILE A 85 -7.94 -2.09 10.41
N ARG A 86 -8.57 -2.88 11.27
CA ARG A 86 -7.88 -3.76 12.21
C ARG A 86 -8.49 -5.16 12.19
N ASN A 87 -7.61 -6.18 12.16
CA ASN A 87 -7.97 -7.55 12.41
C ASN A 87 -7.43 -7.96 13.79
N GLU A 88 -8.28 -8.36 14.71
CA GLU A 88 -7.90 -8.75 16.07
C GLU A 88 -7.67 -10.27 16.24
N ALA A 89 -7.87 -11.06 15.18
CA ALA A 89 -7.57 -12.48 15.23
C ALA A 89 -6.05 -12.69 15.31
N ALA A 90 -5.59 -13.52 16.24
CA ALA A 90 -4.16 -13.73 16.51
C ALA A 90 -3.34 -14.17 15.29
N SER A 91 -3.96 -14.80 14.29
CA SER A 91 -3.33 -15.24 13.04
C SER A 91 -4.03 -14.69 11.79
N GLY A 92 -4.88 -13.70 11.95
CA GLY A 92 -5.66 -13.13 10.84
C GLY A 92 -4.91 -12.02 10.11
N ASN A 93 -4.71 -12.17 8.81
CA ASN A 93 -4.09 -11.15 7.96
C ASN A 93 -5.12 -10.09 7.53
N ILE A 94 -4.61 -8.92 7.10
CA ILE A 94 -5.39 -7.95 6.32
C ILE A 94 -4.92 -8.05 4.87
N PHE A 95 -5.86 -8.31 3.97
CA PHE A 95 -5.60 -8.40 2.53
C PHE A 95 -6.32 -7.30 1.77
N LEU A 96 -5.59 -6.61 0.88
CA LEU A 96 -6.20 -5.84 -0.21
C LEU A 96 -6.00 -6.63 -1.50
N ARG A 97 -7.11 -6.99 -2.16
CA ARG A 97 -7.10 -7.79 -3.38
C ARG A 97 -7.75 -7.04 -4.53
N THR A 98 -7.16 -7.17 -5.71
CA THR A 98 -7.68 -6.59 -6.96
C THR A 98 -8.58 -7.56 -7.70
N LYS A 99 -8.43 -8.88 -7.44
CA LYS A 99 -9.26 -9.98 -7.93
C LYS A 99 -9.39 -11.04 -6.85
N THR A 100 -10.26 -12.02 -7.06
CA THR A 100 -10.58 -13.09 -6.10
C THR A 100 -9.36 -13.80 -5.52
N SER A 101 -8.29 -14.00 -6.30
CA SER A 101 -7.08 -14.72 -5.88
C SER A 101 -5.80 -13.91 -6.08
N GLU A 102 -5.89 -12.60 -6.31
CA GLU A 102 -4.73 -11.76 -6.58
C GLU A 102 -4.58 -10.69 -5.48
N SER A 103 -3.58 -10.88 -4.63
CA SER A 103 -3.23 -9.89 -3.61
C SER A 103 -2.53 -8.70 -4.24
N ALA A 104 -2.85 -7.50 -3.75
CA ALA A 104 -2.12 -6.27 -3.98
C ALA A 104 -1.27 -5.91 -2.76
N ILE A 105 -1.86 -6.05 -1.57
CA ILE A 105 -1.17 -5.80 -0.28
C ILE A 105 -1.59 -6.89 0.70
N ASP A 106 -0.61 -7.50 1.38
CA ASP A 106 -0.82 -8.39 2.51
C ASP A 106 -0.14 -7.81 3.74
N CYS A 107 -0.88 -7.65 4.85
CA CYS A 107 -0.34 -7.31 6.15
C CYS A 107 -0.47 -8.54 7.06
N ILE A 108 0.66 -9.08 7.49
CA ILE A 108 0.74 -10.32 8.27
C ILE A 108 1.04 -9.96 9.74
N PRO A 109 0.25 -10.43 10.73
CA PRO A 109 0.55 -10.19 12.14
C PRO A 109 1.95 -10.67 12.50
N ASP A 110 2.71 -9.88 13.24
CA ASP A 110 4.10 -10.17 13.65
C ASP A 110 5.03 -10.57 12.49
N GLY A 111 4.66 -10.18 11.26
CA GLY A 111 5.30 -10.59 10.03
C GLY A 111 5.47 -9.44 9.04
N ALA A 112 5.59 -9.81 7.77
CA ALA A 112 5.86 -8.89 6.70
C ALA A 112 4.62 -8.09 6.24
N VAL A 113 4.85 -6.87 5.77
CA VAL A 113 3.96 -6.21 4.81
C VAL A 113 4.51 -6.48 3.41
N LYS A 114 3.67 -7.02 2.53
CA LYS A 114 4.05 -7.36 1.14
C LYS A 114 3.25 -6.55 0.15
N LEU A 115 3.92 -6.02 -0.87
CA LEU A 115 3.32 -5.40 -2.04
C LEU A 115 3.53 -6.31 -3.25
N TYR A 116 2.47 -6.50 -4.05
CA TYR A 116 2.46 -7.45 -5.16
C TYR A 116 2.30 -6.77 -6.51
N TRP A 117 2.86 -7.39 -7.53
CA TRP A 117 2.58 -7.15 -8.93
C TRP A 117 2.24 -8.48 -9.60
N ASN A 118 1.00 -8.56 -10.14
CA ASN A 118 0.51 -9.76 -10.83
C ASN A 118 0.74 -11.05 -10.00
N GLY A 119 0.32 -11.03 -8.72
CA GLY A 119 0.43 -12.16 -7.80
C GLY A 119 1.84 -12.45 -7.26
N ASN A 120 2.87 -11.70 -7.69
CA ASN A 120 4.25 -11.88 -7.24
C ASN A 120 4.66 -10.76 -6.30
N PRO A 121 5.24 -11.05 -5.11
CA PRO A 121 5.73 -10.03 -4.21
C PRO A 121 6.90 -9.26 -4.86
N LYS A 122 6.85 -7.93 -4.78
CA LYS A 122 7.88 -7.02 -5.29
C LYS A 122 8.59 -6.25 -4.19
N LEU A 123 7.90 -6.00 -3.09
CA LEU A 123 8.47 -5.40 -1.89
C LEU A 123 7.96 -6.15 -0.68
N GLU A 124 8.86 -6.45 0.26
CA GLU A 124 8.56 -7.16 1.50
C GLU A 124 9.36 -6.57 2.65
N THR A 125 8.71 -6.28 3.78
CA THR A 125 9.39 -5.90 5.02
C THR A 125 9.90 -7.13 5.75
N SER A 126 11.05 -7.02 6.42
CA SER A 126 11.65 -8.08 7.24
C SER A 126 12.28 -7.48 8.51
N THR A 127 12.76 -8.32 9.40
CA THR A 127 13.50 -7.89 10.60
C THR A 127 14.77 -7.11 10.28
N SER A 128 15.36 -7.32 9.10
CA SER A 128 16.59 -6.66 8.63
C SER A 128 16.34 -5.45 7.72
N GLY A 129 15.09 -5.13 7.41
CA GLY A 129 14.74 -4.01 6.54
C GLY A 129 13.74 -4.35 5.46
N VAL A 130 14.00 -3.99 4.23
CA VAL A 130 13.10 -4.17 3.07
C VAL A 130 13.80 -4.96 1.97
N THR A 131 13.13 -5.99 1.48
CA THR A 131 13.55 -6.73 0.28
C THR A 131 12.76 -6.24 -0.92
N VAL A 132 13.45 -5.88 -2.01
CA VAL A 132 12.85 -5.53 -3.30
C VAL A 132 13.22 -6.58 -4.33
N THR A 133 12.23 -7.20 -4.96
CA THR A 133 12.43 -8.15 -6.06
C THR A 133 12.28 -7.40 -7.39
N GLY A 134 13.39 -6.96 -7.95
CA GLY A 134 13.47 -6.18 -9.18
C GLY A 134 14.32 -4.94 -9.05
N THR A 135 14.00 -3.92 -9.81
CA THR A 135 14.75 -2.66 -9.87
C THR A 135 14.12 -1.60 -8.96
N VAL A 136 14.95 -0.88 -8.22
CA VAL A 136 14.57 0.35 -7.53
C VAL A 136 15.03 1.53 -8.37
N ALA A 137 14.10 2.28 -8.96
CA ALA A 137 14.37 3.54 -9.63
C ALA A 137 14.14 4.68 -8.65
N ALA A 138 15.19 5.39 -8.30
CA ALA A 138 15.14 6.54 -7.40
C ALA A 138 15.97 7.69 -7.96
N THR A 139 15.55 8.92 -7.67
CA THR A 139 16.31 10.14 -8.07
C THR A 139 17.61 10.24 -7.29
N ALA A 140 17.63 9.79 -6.05
CA ALA A 140 18.83 9.78 -5.20
C ALA A 140 18.70 8.72 -4.10
N TYR A 141 19.83 8.26 -3.61
CA TYR A 141 19.97 7.48 -2.39
C TYR A 141 20.84 8.29 -1.42
N THR A 142 20.44 8.39 -0.18
CA THR A 142 21.19 9.09 0.88
C THR A 142 21.55 8.11 1.98
N GLY A 143 22.79 8.18 2.47
CA GLY A 143 23.28 7.31 3.54
C GLY A 143 24.73 6.90 3.31
N ASP A 144 25.27 6.13 4.25
CA ASP A 144 26.57 5.49 4.08
C ASP A 144 26.44 4.33 3.08
N GLY A 145 27.13 4.45 1.95
CA GLY A 145 27.16 3.45 0.89
C GLY A 145 28.07 2.25 1.18
N SER A 146 28.70 2.14 2.35
CA SER A 146 29.70 1.12 2.68
C SER A 146 29.16 -0.32 2.60
N GLY A 147 27.84 -0.48 2.78
CA GLY A 147 27.15 -1.78 2.66
C GLY A 147 26.71 -2.14 1.24
N LEU A 148 26.90 -1.27 0.26
CA LEU A 148 26.50 -1.58 -1.12
C LEU A 148 27.52 -2.49 -1.80
N SER A 149 27.01 -3.57 -2.42
CA SER A 149 27.82 -4.49 -3.23
C SER A 149 27.30 -4.54 -4.66
N GLY A 150 28.20 -4.84 -5.63
CA GLY A 150 27.81 -4.93 -7.04
C GLY A 150 27.50 -3.58 -7.70
N VAL A 151 27.86 -2.47 -7.06
CA VAL A 151 27.71 -1.13 -7.65
C VAL A 151 28.75 -0.97 -8.75
N SER A 152 28.32 -1.10 -10.01
CA SER A 152 29.22 -0.96 -11.17
C SER A 152 29.19 0.44 -11.79
N VAL A 153 28.44 1.37 -11.21
CA VAL A 153 28.22 2.70 -11.78
C VAL A 153 28.95 3.76 -10.96
N GLY A 154 29.81 4.48 -11.61
CA GLY A 154 30.49 5.67 -11.08
C GLY A 154 32.00 5.52 -11.00
N ILE A 155 32.56 4.32 -10.85
CA ILE A 155 34.01 4.13 -10.92
C ILE A 155 34.34 3.47 -12.23
N THR A 156 34.68 4.25 -13.23
CA THR A 156 35.17 3.71 -14.50
C THR A 156 36.67 3.45 -14.39
N THR A 157 37.05 2.17 -14.39
CA THR A 157 38.47 1.78 -14.34
C THR A 157 39.07 1.74 -15.75
N GLU A 158 40.14 2.45 -15.96
CA GLU A 158 41.00 2.29 -17.12
C GLU A 158 42.18 1.38 -16.75
N ALA A 159 42.38 0.29 -17.51
CA ALA A 159 43.49 -0.61 -17.29
C ALA A 159 44.47 -0.53 -18.46
N LEU A 160 45.72 -0.14 -18.19
CA LEU A 160 46.78 -0.01 -19.17
C LEU A 160 47.94 -0.98 -18.85
N VAL A 161 48.42 -1.68 -19.85
CA VAL A 161 49.63 -2.51 -19.76
C VAL A 161 50.73 -1.81 -20.57
N LYS A 162 51.85 -1.50 -19.91
CA LYS A 162 52.98 -0.77 -20.51
C LYS A 162 54.31 -1.48 -20.23
N THR A 163 55.18 -1.43 -21.20
CA THR A 163 56.54 -1.97 -21.09
C THR A 163 57.58 -0.85 -21.01
N ASN A 164 58.83 -1.21 -20.74
CA ASN A 164 59.91 -0.26 -20.52
C ASN A 164 60.01 0.80 -21.64
N GLY A 165 60.14 2.04 -21.27
CA GLY A 165 60.22 3.19 -22.16
C GLY A 165 58.90 3.69 -22.73
N GLN A 166 57.75 3.06 -22.40
CA GLN A 166 56.42 3.49 -22.87
C GLN A 166 55.77 4.52 -21.93
N THR A 167 54.88 5.35 -22.48
CA THR A 167 54.07 6.30 -21.73
C THR A 167 52.67 5.71 -21.50
N ALA A 168 52.20 5.77 -20.27
CA ALA A 168 50.81 5.54 -19.90
C ALA A 168 50.11 6.90 -19.84
N SER A 169 49.30 7.22 -20.83
CA SER A 169 48.49 8.42 -20.84
C SER A 169 47.17 8.11 -20.12
N LEU A 170 46.95 8.71 -18.98
CA LEU A 170 45.75 8.54 -18.16
C LEU A 170 44.72 9.61 -18.52
N ASN A 171 43.51 9.18 -18.84
CA ASN A 171 42.41 10.09 -19.09
C ASN A 171 41.62 10.32 -17.78
N LEU A 172 41.80 11.48 -17.16
CA LEU A 172 41.11 11.83 -15.91
C LEU A 172 39.58 11.99 -16.04
N ALA A 173 38.99 11.70 -17.19
CA ALA A 173 37.55 11.45 -17.29
C ALA A 173 37.13 10.07 -16.69
N LYS A 174 38.13 9.23 -16.27
CA LYS A 174 37.94 7.98 -15.55
C LYS A 174 38.34 8.15 -14.08
N ASP A 175 37.64 7.46 -13.21
CA ASP A 175 37.76 7.62 -11.74
C ASP A 175 38.92 6.79 -11.15
N ASP A 176 39.27 5.67 -11.77
CA ASP A 176 40.29 4.72 -11.32
C ASP A 176 41.16 4.27 -12.48
N HIS A 177 42.46 4.28 -12.25
CA HIS A 177 43.46 3.87 -13.25
C HIS A 177 44.34 2.75 -12.70
N LYS A 178 44.44 1.67 -13.43
CA LYS A 178 45.40 0.58 -13.15
C LYS A 178 46.46 0.53 -14.24
N VAL A 179 47.70 0.81 -13.90
CA VAL A 179 48.84 0.64 -14.82
C VAL A 179 49.66 -0.58 -14.39
N THR A 180 49.74 -1.58 -15.25
CA THR A 180 50.64 -2.72 -15.09
C THR A 180 51.91 -2.40 -15.89
N ALA A 181 53.03 -2.22 -15.19
CA ALA A 181 54.30 -1.79 -15.78
C ALA A 181 55.36 -2.88 -15.70
N THR A 182 56.13 -3.03 -16.77
CA THR A 182 57.37 -3.83 -16.80
C THR A 182 58.50 -2.89 -17.12
N GLY A 183 59.41 -2.67 -16.17
CA GLY A 183 60.50 -1.69 -16.27
C GLY A 183 60.02 -0.24 -16.03
N THR A 184 60.78 0.72 -16.59
CA THR A 184 60.49 2.15 -16.41
C THR A 184 59.43 2.60 -17.41
N VAL A 185 58.34 3.19 -16.89
CA VAL A 185 57.26 3.78 -17.71
C VAL A 185 57.04 5.24 -17.27
N THR A 186 56.65 6.09 -18.22
CA THR A 186 56.24 7.48 -17.96
C THR A 186 54.76 7.52 -17.78
N ILE A 187 54.27 8.22 -16.75
CA ILE A 187 52.85 8.51 -16.54
C ILE A 187 52.59 9.92 -17.04
N ASP A 188 51.62 10.06 -17.93
CA ASP A 188 51.14 11.33 -18.44
C ASP A 188 49.63 11.42 -18.15
N VAL A 189 49.15 12.56 -17.67
CA VAL A 189 47.77 12.76 -17.31
C VAL A 189 47.15 13.88 -18.11
N THR A 190 45.97 13.63 -18.66
CA THR A 190 45.21 14.61 -19.46
C THR A 190 43.74 14.62 -19.06
N GLY A 191 43.11 15.80 -19.13
CA GLY A 191 41.73 15.98 -18.71
C GLY A 191 41.58 16.08 -17.18
N GLY A 192 40.39 16.15 -16.68
CA GLY A 192 40.09 16.34 -15.28
C GLY A 192 39.71 17.77 -14.96
N SER A 193 38.99 17.97 -13.84
CA SER A 193 38.55 19.24 -13.33
C SER A 193 39.15 19.48 -11.94
N GLU A 194 39.22 20.73 -11.50
CA GLU A 194 39.61 21.04 -10.12
C GLU A 194 38.66 20.32 -9.13
N ALA A 195 39.22 19.73 -8.10
CA ALA A 195 38.54 18.98 -7.04
C ALA A 195 38.08 17.56 -7.41
N ASP A 196 38.35 17.03 -8.59
CA ASP A 196 38.15 15.63 -8.90
C ASP A 196 39.17 14.76 -8.15
N SER A 197 38.70 13.64 -7.58
CA SER A 197 39.56 12.67 -6.90
C SER A 197 39.73 11.44 -7.77
N HIS A 198 41.00 11.09 -8.09
CA HIS A 198 41.34 9.97 -8.92
C HIS A 198 42.29 9.00 -8.19
N THR A 199 42.12 7.71 -8.43
CA THR A 199 43.00 6.68 -7.89
C THR A 199 43.90 6.13 -8.98
N LEU A 200 45.21 6.12 -8.75
CA LEU A 200 46.17 5.48 -9.59
C LEU A 200 46.83 4.29 -8.87
N ARG A 201 46.65 3.09 -9.42
CA ARG A 201 47.32 1.87 -8.96
C ARG A 201 48.38 1.43 -9.95
N ILE A 202 49.64 1.37 -9.51
CA ILE A 202 50.75 0.86 -10.33
C ILE A 202 51.06 -0.53 -9.83
N VAL A 203 51.06 -1.48 -10.74
CA VAL A 203 51.38 -2.89 -10.49
C VAL A 203 52.64 -3.22 -11.26
N ASN A 204 53.69 -3.70 -10.58
CA ASN A 204 54.91 -4.18 -11.19
C ASN A 204 54.71 -5.66 -11.57
N SER A 205 55.07 -6.05 -12.79
CA SER A 205 54.94 -7.42 -13.31
C SER A 205 56.31 -8.02 -13.63
#